data_4759d87fc45b351dbbb453078fdab31a
#
_entry.id   4759d87fc45b351dbbb453078fdab31a
#
_cell.length_a   1.000
_cell.length_b   1.000
_cell.length_c   1.000
_cell.angle_alpha   90.00
_cell.angle_beta   90.00
_cell.angle_gamma   90.00
#
_symmetry.space_group_name_H-M   'P 1'
#
loop_
_entity.id
_entity.type
_entity.pdbx_description
1 polymer ?
#
loop_
_entity_poly.entity_id
_entity_poly.type
_entity_poly.pdbx_seq_one_letter_code
_entity_poly.pdbx_strand_id
1 'polypeptide(L)'
;LDKVVGFCIEPKEDVAQKIHLAWYCIQVSGARITDFDIKTIRQIQAGKVPLALVLTKADLISDEDAIAFRQAILAELPNVPIFETSIEPTLHGLQLNDLILWSIEHLPEALQIGFVAAQRLNLEAKRQQATKAIKQHAAGAAAVGLSPIPFSDAPILLANQYALAARIMYIYSLDGLESKFSILLKTTIANILPTLGKYSVAQLVKFFPILGTIAGGMINAAVASGITLTFGYAISKTCATLYEIMLERSLED
;
A
#
# COMPACT_ATOMS: atom_id res chain seq x y z
N LEU A 1 -17.68 28.05 5.60
CA LEU A 1 -16.30 27.55 5.52
C LEU A 1 -15.80 27.13 6.89
N ASP A 2 -15.98 27.94 7.90
CA ASP A 2 -15.55 27.65 9.28
C ASP A 2 -16.05 26.28 9.79
N LYS A 3 -17.23 25.83 9.32
CA LYS A 3 -17.75 24.50 9.63
C LYS A 3 -16.92 23.37 8.98
N VAL A 4 -16.48 23.53 7.72
CA VAL A 4 -15.68 22.50 7.02
C VAL A 4 -14.28 22.43 7.61
N VAL A 5 -13.64 23.59 7.79
CA VAL A 5 -12.31 23.67 8.43
C VAL A 5 -12.40 23.15 9.88
N GLY A 6 -13.42 23.58 10.64
CA GLY A 6 -13.69 23.08 11.98
C GLY A 6 -13.81 21.56 12.00
N PHE A 7 -14.57 20.98 11.07
CA PHE A 7 -14.69 19.51 10.96
C PHE A 7 -13.35 18.82 10.70
N CYS A 8 -12.47 19.41 9.89
CA CYS A 8 -11.15 18.86 9.56
C CYS A 8 -10.18 18.85 10.76
N ILE A 9 -10.26 19.87 11.62
CA ILE A 9 -9.29 20.10 12.71
C ILE A 9 -9.83 19.76 14.11
N GLU A 10 -11.14 19.50 14.22
CA GLU A 10 -11.78 19.19 15.50
C GLU A 10 -11.23 17.88 16.10
N PRO A 11 -10.81 17.89 17.39
CA PRO A 11 -10.37 16.66 18.05
C PRO A 11 -11.52 15.67 18.13
N LYS A 12 -11.32 14.47 17.59
CA LYS A 12 -12.30 13.37 17.65
C LYS A 12 -11.65 12.18 18.36
N GLU A 13 -12.39 11.52 19.24
CA GLU A 13 -11.90 10.36 19.97
C GLU A 13 -11.77 9.13 19.05
N ASP A 14 -12.76 8.94 18.17
CA ASP A 14 -12.76 7.83 17.22
C ASP A 14 -11.85 8.13 16.01
N VAL A 15 -10.88 7.26 15.79
CA VAL A 15 -9.95 7.34 14.65
C VAL A 15 -10.70 7.35 13.31
N ALA A 16 -11.80 6.59 13.19
CA ALA A 16 -12.59 6.51 11.97
C ALA A 16 -13.30 7.84 11.62
N GLN A 17 -13.46 8.73 12.57
CA GLN A 17 -14.10 10.03 12.38
C GLN A 17 -13.10 11.17 12.16
N LYS A 18 -11.79 10.91 12.35
CA LYS A 18 -10.75 11.92 12.11
C LYS A 18 -10.48 12.10 10.64
N ILE A 19 -10.16 13.33 10.25
CA ILE A 19 -9.53 13.59 8.96
C ILE A 19 -8.02 13.37 9.14
N HIS A 20 -7.49 12.41 8.41
CA HIS A 20 -6.08 12.01 8.54
C HIS A 20 -5.19 12.68 7.50
N LEU A 21 -5.78 13.20 6.42
CA LEU A 21 -5.09 13.83 5.31
C LEU A 21 -6.07 14.69 4.52
N ALA A 22 -5.61 15.80 3.95
CA ALA A 22 -6.40 16.69 3.12
C ALA A 22 -5.70 16.94 1.78
N TRP A 23 -6.45 16.84 0.69
CA TRP A 23 -6.08 17.40 -0.61
C TRP A 23 -6.86 18.66 -0.85
N TYR A 24 -6.16 19.79 -0.95
CA TYR A 24 -6.76 21.07 -1.29
C TYR A 24 -6.63 21.28 -2.79
N CYS A 25 -7.71 21.13 -3.52
CA CYS A 25 -7.71 21.15 -4.99
C CYS A 25 -7.98 22.56 -5.51
N ILE A 26 -7.09 23.05 -6.37
CA ILE A 26 -7.25 24.30 -7.12
C ILE A 26 -7.19 23.99 -8.62
N GLN A 27 -8.15 24.46 -9.38
CA GLN A 27 -8.12 24.38 -10.83
C GLN A 27 -7.20 25.46 -11.40
N VAL A 28 -6.20 25.07 -12.20
CA VAL A 28 -5.18 26.01 -12.70
C VAL A 28 -5.66 26.94 -13.81
N SER A 29 -6.78 26.67 -14.47
CA SER A 29 -7.27 27.49 -15.60
C SER A 29 -7.49 28.96 -15.27
N GLY A 30 -7.50 29.33 -13.98
CA GLY A 30 -7.55 30.72 -13.53
C GLY A 30 -6.21 31.27 -13.06
N ALA A 31 -5.15 30.44 -12.95
CA ALA A 31 -3.82 30.75 -12.43
C ALA A 31 -3.84 31.69 -11.20
N ARG A 32 -4.79 31.46 -10.30
CA ARG A 32 -5.06 32.37 -9.18
C ARG A 32 -5.29 31.58 -7.89
N ILE A 33 -4.50 31.89 -6.88
CA ILE A 33 -4.76 31.56 -5.48
C ILE A 33 -5.34 32.80 -4.79
N THR A 34 -6.40 32.62 -4.03
CA THR A 34 -7.08 33.75 -3.34
C THR A 34 -6.64 33.81 -1.87
N ASP A 35 -6.81 34.96 -1.23
CA ASP A 35 -6.58 35.10 0.21
C ASP A 35 -7.41 34.12 1.04
N PHE A 36 -8.57 33.75 0.52
CA PHE A 36 -9.44 32.77 1.10
C PHE A 36 -8.81 31.37 1.09
N ASP A 37 -8.20 30.94 -0.03
CA ASP A 37 -7.51 29.67 -0.15
C ASP A 37 -6.32 29.62 0.81
N ILE A 38 -5.52 30.68 0.83
CA ILE A 38 -4.35 30.81 1.70
C ILE A 38 -4.76 30.69 3.18
N LYS A 39 -5.80 31.43 3.58
CA LYS A 39 -6.32 31.38 4.95
C LYS A 39 -6.82 29.97 5.31
N THR A 40 -7.54 29.33 4.42
CA THR A 40 -8.07 27.98 4.62
C THR A 40 -6.95 26.95 4.79
N ILE A 41 -5.96 26.98 3.90
CA ILE A 41 -4.80 26.08 3.95
C ILE A 41 -4.05 26.27 5.26
N ARG A 42 -3.75 27.50 5.67
CA ARG A 42 -3.08 27.82 6.94
C ARG A 42 -3.86 27.31 8.15
N GLN A 43 -5.19 27.39 8.13
CA GLN A 43 -6.03 26.87 9.22
C GLN A 43 -5.96 25.34 9.31
N ILE A 44 -6.01 24.63 8.19
CA ILE A 44 -5.90 23.15 8.17
C ILE A 44 -4.51 22.74 8.66
N GLN A 45 -3.45 23.41 8.20
CA GLN A 45 -2.08 23.14 8.66
C GLN A 45 -1.91 23.39 10.16
N ALA A 46 -2.52 24.45 10.69
CA ALA A 46 -2.52 24.74 12.13
C ALA A 46 -3.19 23.61 12.95
N GLY A 47 -4.15 22.89 12.38
CA GLY A 47 -4.77 21.69 12.93
C GLY A 47 -3.90 20.44 12.87
N LYS A 48 -2.66 20.55 12.34
CA LYS A 48 -1.70 19.42 12.15
C LYS A 48 -2.24 18.30 11.28
N VAL A 49 -3.19 18.57 10.39
CA VAL A 49 -3.64 17.64 9.37
C VAL A 49 -2.66 17.74 8.19
N PRO A 50 -2.02 16.65 7.77
CA PRO A 50 -1.21 16.63 6.56
C PRO A 50 -2.03 17.14 5.37
N LEU A 51 -1.52 18.14 4.66
CA LEU A 51 -2.23 18.77 3.54
C LEU A 51 -1.32 18.86 2.32
N ALA A 52 -1.82 18.38 1.20
CA ALA A 52 -1.24 18.62 -0.13
C ALA A 52 -2.11 19.57 -0.93
N LEU A 53 -1.49 20.49 -1.64
CA LEU A 53 -2.13 21.32 -2.65
C LEU A 53 -2.11 20.58 -3.98
N VAL A 54 -3.26 20.37 -4.57
CA VAL A 54 -3.42 19.66 -5.84
C VAL A 54 -3.87 20.63 -6.92
N LEU A 55 -3.00 20.89 -7.87
CA LEU A 55 -3.29 21.71 -9.04
C LEU A 55 -3.93 20.84 -10.12
N THR A 56 -5.24 20.97 -10.28
CA THR A 56 -6.01 20.16 -11.23
C THR A 56 -6.07 20.80 -12.60
N LYS A 57 -6.22 19.98 -13.65
CA LYS A 57 -6.26 20.43 -15.05
C LYS A 57 -4.97 21.16 -15.46
N ALA A 58 -3.83 20.64 -15.02
CA ALA A 58 -2.53 21.24 -15.30
C ALA A 58 -2.15 21.21 -16.80
N ASP A 59 -2.86 20.41 -17.58
CA ASP A 59 -2.79 20.37 -19.04
C ASP A 59 -3.34 21.62 -19.75
N LEU A 60 -4.06 22.50 -19.04
CA LEU A 60 -4.72 23.68 -19.64
C LEU A 60 -3.90 24.96 -19.53
N ILE A 61 -2.70 24.94 -18.98
CA ILE A 61 -1.81 26.09 -18.89
C ILE A 61 -0.43 25.77 -19.47
N SER A 62 0.30 26.83 -19.84
CA SER A 62 1.68 26.67 -20.30
C SER A 62 2.61 26.30 -19.14
N ASP A 63 3.75 25.68 -19.44
CA ASP A 63 4.78 25.37 -18.45
C ASP A 63 5.27 26.63 -17.73
N GLU A 64 5.38 27.76 -18.45
CA GLU A 64 5.82 29.05 -17.91
C GLU A 64 4.80 29.58 -16.88
N ASP A 65 3.50 29.53 -17.19
CA ASP A 65 2.43 29.94 -16.30
C ASP A 65 2.33 28.99 -15.09
N ALA A 66 2.54 27.69 -15.29
CA ALA A 66 2.55 26.71 -14.19
C ALA A 66 3.68 27.00 -13.20
N ILE A 67 4.88 27.30 -13.70
CA ILE A 67 6.03 27.68 -12.87
C ILE A 67 5.75 28.96 -12.11
N ALA A 68 5.25 30.01 -12.81
CA ALA A 68 4.94 31.28 -12.19
C ALA A 68 3.85 31.15 -11.10
N PHE A 69 2.81 30.35 -11.37
CA PHE A 69 1.74 30.07 -10.41
C PHE A 69 2.25 29.31 -9.19
N ARG A 70 3.08 28.29 -9.38
CA ARG A 70 3.73 27.55 -8.30
C ARG A 70 4.60 28.46 -7.44
N GLN A 71 5.37 29.37 -8.04
CA GLN A 71 6.19 30.35 -7.32
C GLN A 71 5.33 31.31 -6.48
N ALA A 72 4.23 31.81 -7.03
CA ALA A 72 3.29 32.66 -6.31
C ALA A 72 2.68 31.94 -5.09
N ILE A 73 2.32 30.67 -5.23
CA ILE A 73 1.84 29.85 -4.11
C ILE A 73 2.92 29.70 -3.03
N LEU A 74 4.14 29.34 -3.43
CA LEU A 74 5.23 29.09 -2.49
C LEU A 74 5.72 30.36 -1.77
N ALA A 75 5.52 31.53 -2.35
CA ALA A 75 5.77 32.81 -1.68
C ALA A 75 4.86 33.00 -0.45
N GLU A 76 3.62 32.55 -0.52
CA GLU A 76 2.64 32.64 0.57
C GLU A 76 2.64 31.40 1.49
N LEU A 77 2.94 30.22 0.93
CA LEU A 77 2.86 28.91 1.58
C LEU A 77 4.16 28.11 1.33
N PRO A 78 5.31 28.50 1.89
CA PRO A 78 6.63 27.99 1.50
C PRO A 78 6.83 26.50 1.74
N ASN A 79 6.06 25.88 2.63
CA ASN A 79 6.23 24.47 3.01
C ASN A 79 5.07 23.56 2.55
N VAL A 80 4.20 24.06 1.66
CA VAL A 80 3.10 23.23 1.17
C VAL A 80 3.59 22.31 0.03
N PRO A 81 3.37 21.00 0.11
CA PRO A 81 3.63 20.13 -1.01
C PRO A 81 2.59 20.40 -2.12
N ILE A 82 3.07 20.56 -3.36
CA ILE A 82 2.24 20.89 -4.53
C ILE A 82 2.39 19.78 -5.54
N PHE A 83 1.26 19.24 -6.01
CA PHE A 83 1.18 18.22 -7.05
C PHE A 83 0.30 18.72 -8.20
N GLU A 84 0.80 18.57 -9.41
CA GLU A 84 0.08 18.87 -10.64
C GLU A 84 -0.58 17.62 -11.18
N THR A 85 -1.88 17.71 -11.50
CA THR A 85 -2.65 16.56 -11.98
C THR A 85 -3.48 16.92 -13.20
N SER A 86 -3.69 15.93 -14.08
CA SER A 86 -4.54 16.04 -15.25
C SER A 86 -5.33 14.74 -15.47
N ILE A 87 -6.48 14.85 -16.13
CA ILE A 87 -7.24 13.71 -16.64
C ILE A 87 -6.90 13.40 -18.10
N GLU A 88 -6.02 14.19 -18.73
CA GLU A 88 -5.57 13.95 -20.12
C GLU A 88 -4.80 12.62 -20.17
N PRO A 89 -5.27 11.62 -20.96
CA PRO A 89 -4.69 10.28 -20.97
C PRO A 89 -3.20 10.25 -21.36
N THR A 90 -2.77 11.12 -22.27
CA THR A 90 -1.38 11.19 -22.76
C THR A 90 -0.40 11.63 -21.69
N LEU A 91 -0.86 12.31 -20.66
CA LEU A 91 -0.05 12.81 -19.56
C LEU A 91 -0.02 11.87 -18.34
N HIS A 92 -0.69 10.71 -18.44
CA HIS A 92 -0.72 9.68 -17.37
C HIS A 92 -0.99 10.23 -15.96
N GLY A 93 -1.85 11.28 -15.87
CA GLY A 93 -2.21 11.93 -14.61
C GLY A 93 -1.14 12.85 -14.04
N LEU A 94 -0.04 13.13 -14.76
CA LEU A 94 1.10 13.92 -14.28
C LEU A 94 1.65 13.37 -12.94
N GLN A 95 1.61 14.17 -11.87
CA GLN A 95 2.12 13.82 -10.54
C GLN A 95 1.10 13.06 -9.66
N LEU A 96 0.07 12.45 -10.24
CA LEU A 96 -0.93 11.70 -9.46
C LEU A 96 -0.32 10.56 -8.65
N ASN A 97 0.67 9.86 -9.23
CA ASN A 97 1.38 8.80 -8.52
C ASN A 97 2.18 9.33 -7.33
N ASP A 98 2.86 10.47 -7.50
CA ASP A 98 3.62 11.11 -6.43
C ASP A 98 2.70 11.58 -5.30
N LEU A 99 1.54 12.16 -5.65
CA LEU A 99 0.49 12.53 -4.69
C LEU A 99 -0.01 11.32 -3.88
N ILE A 100 -0.23 10.17 -4.53
CA ILE A 100 -0.66 8.94 -3.87
C ILE A 100 0.45 8.42 -2.94
N LEU A 101 1.71 8.39 -3.38
CA LEU A 101 2.83 7.96 -2.55
C LEU A 101 3.01 8.87 -1.34
N TRP A 102 2.99 10.20 -1.54
CA TRP A 102 3.02 11.18 -0.47
C TRP A 102 1.87 10.94 0.53
N SER A 103 0.67 10.67 0.04
CA SER A 103 -0.50 10.39 0.90
C SER A 103 -0.30 9.14 1.75
N ILE A 104 0.26 8.06 1.17
CA ILE A 104 0.55 6.83 1.91
C ILE A 104 1.56 7.09 3.04
N GLU A 105 2.60 7.88 2.78
CA GLU A 105 3.63 8.21 3.77
C GLU A 105 3.07 9.03 4.96
N HIS A 106 2.05 9.86 4.72
CA HIS A 106 1.45 10.73 5.72
C HIS A 106 0.22 10.15 6.42
N LEU A 107 -0.29 9.01 5.94
CA LEU A 107 -1.38 8.29 6.59
C LEU A 107 -0.88 7.39 7.73
N PRO A 108 -1.64 7.27 8.85
CA PRO A 108 -1.38 6.24 9.85
C PRO A 108 -1.29 4.85 9.22
N GLU A 109 -0.36 4.02 9.69
CA GLU A 109 -0.10 2.69 9.11
C GLU A 109 -1.37 1.82 9.02
N ALA A 110 -2.26 1.91 9.99
CA ALA A 110 -3.52 1.18 10.01
C ALA A 110 -4.45 1.53 8.84
N LEU A 111 -4.33 2.73 8.26
CA LEU A 111 -5.17 3.22 7.16
C LEU A 111 -4.51 3.06 5.78
N GLN A 112 -3.18 2.87 5.73
CA GLN A 112 -2.44 2.77 4.46
C GLN A 112 -2.96 1.66 3.56
N ILE A 113 -3.24 0.48 4.13
CA ILE A 113 -3.71 -0.68 3.35
C ILE A 113 -5.06 -0.40 2.70
N GLY A 114 -6.02 0.16 3.46
CA GLY A 114 -7.33 0.52 2.93
C GLY A 114 -7.25 1.60 1.85
N PHE A 115 -6.41 2.62 2.07
CA PHE A 115 -6.18 3.67 1.08
C PHE A 115 -5.61 3.11 -0.23
N VAL A 116 -4.57 2.27 -0.15
CA VAL A 116 -3.97 1.63 -1.33
C VAL A 116 -4.95 0.68 -2.02
N ALA A 117 -5.71 -0.09 -1.27
CA ALA A 117 -6.73 -0.97 -1.83
C ALA A 117 -7.77 -0.20 -2.65
N ALA A 118 -8.17 1.01 -2.19
CA ALA A 118 -9.13 1.86 -2.88
C ALA A 118 -8.57 2.49 -4.18
N GLN A 119 -7.24 2.55 -4.38
CA GLN A 119 -6.66 3.13 -5.58
C GLN A 119 -6.82 2.20 -6.79
N ARG A 120 -7.48 2.67 -7.85
CA ARG A 120 -7.66 1.88 -9.08
C ARG A 120 -6.46 1.93 -10.02
N LEU A 121 -5.73 3.05 -10.06
CA LEU A 121 -4.69 3.29 -11.07
C LEU A 121 -3.26 3.03 -10.59
N ASN A 122 -3.01 2.88 -9.28
CA ASN A 122 -1.66 2.74 -8.77
C ASN A 122 -1.31 1.29 -8.42
N LEU A 123 -0.98 0.50 -9.46
CA LEU A 123 -0.54 -0.89 -9.29
C LEU A 123 0.79 -0.98 -8.51
N GLU A 124 1.68 0.01 -8.67
CA GLU A 124 2.97 0.02 -7.98
C GLU A 124 2.79 0.17 -6.46
N ALA A 125 1.92 1.06 -6.02
CA ALA A 125 1.58 1.18 -4.59
C ALA A 125 0.99 -0.14 -4.04
N LYS A 126 0.15 -0.84 -4.82
CA LYS A 126 -0.37 -2.16 -4.44
C LYS A 126 0.76 -3.20 -4.29
N ARG A 127 1.72 -3.23 -5.23
CA ARG A 127 2.89 -4.12 -5.18
C ARG A 127 3.77 -3.83 -3.96
N GLN A 128 4.00 -2.56 -3.63
CA GLN A 128 4.79 -2.17 -2.46
C GLN A 128 4.10 -2.58 -1.16
N GLN A 129 2.81 -2.36 -1.02
CA GLN A 129 2.05 -2.77 0.17
C GLN A 129 1.96 -4.31 0.29
N ALA A 130 1.79 -5.02 -0.82
CA ALA A 130 1.84 -6.47 -0.82
C ALA A 130 3.22 -6.98 -0.37
N THR A 131 4.32 -6.37 -0.85
CA THR A 131 5.69 -6.68 -0.43
C THR A 131 5.89 -6.45 1.07
N LYS A 132 5.38 -5.34 1.62
CA LYS A 132 5.42 -5.06 3.06
C LYS A 132 4.67 -6.13 3.85
N ALA A 133 3.46 -6.49 3.43
CA ALA A 133 2.68 -7.55 4.05
C ALA A 133 3.41 -8.90 4.01
N ILE A 134 3.99 -9.28 2.87
CA ILE A 134 4.77 -10.52 2.70
C ILE A 134 5.93 -10.57 3.70
N LYS A 135 6.71 -9.50 3.81
CA LYS A 135 7.84 -9.41 4.75
C LYS A 135 7.40 -9.52 6.21
N GLN A 136 6.28 -8.88 6.59
CA GLN A 136 5.72 -8.96 7.95
C GLN A 136 5.30 -10.39 8.28
N HIS A 137 4.57 -11.07 7.39
CA HIS A 137 4.16 -12.46 7.58
C HIS A 137 5.33 -13.43 7.57
N ALA A 138 6.35 -13.20 6.77
CA ALA A 138 7.58 -13.99 6.75
C ALA A 138 8.36 -13.86 8.07
N ALA A 139 8.43 -12.66 8.64
CA ALA A 139 9.03 -12.45 9.97
C ALA A 139 8.24 -13.18 11.06
N GLY A 140 6.90 -13.14 11.01
CA GLY A 140 6.04 -13.92 11.91
C GLY A 140 6.25 -15.41 11.78
N ALA A 141 6.36 -15.94 10.55
CA ALA A 141 6.64 -17.34 10.29
C ALA A 141 8.02 -17.77 10.83
N ALA A 142 9.05 -16.90 10.70
CA ALA A 142 10.36 -17.14 11.30
C ALA A 142 10.28 -17.25 12.83
N ALA A 143 9.53 -16.38 13.48
CA ALA A 143 9.35 -16.41 14.94
C ALA A 143 8.66 -17.70 15.40
N VAL A 144 7.66 -18.19 14.68
CA VAL A 144 7.02 -19.49 14.94
C VAL A 144 8.01 -20.62 14.76
N GLY A 145 8.82 -20.63 13.70
CA GLY A 145 9.82 -21.67 13.43
C GLY A 145 10.98 -21.72 14.43
N LEU A 146 11.13 -20.72 15.32
CA LEU A 146 12.05 -20.77 16.46
C LEU A 146 11.52 -21.58 17.65
N SER A 147 10.22 -21.94 17.65
CA SER A 147 9.62 -22.75 18.73
C SER A 147 10.27 -24.14 18.81
N PRO A 148 10.63 -24.59 20.00
CA PRO A 148 11.27 -25.89 20.18
C PRO A 148 10.31 -27.10 20.11
N ILE A 149 9.00 -26.87 19.90
CA ILE A 149 7.98 -27.92 19.93
C ILE A 149 7.79 -28.52 18.51
N PRO A 150 8.25 -29.72 18.22
CA PRO A 150 8.09 -30.32 16.91
C PRO A 150 6.63 -30.50 16.53
N PHE A 151 6.29 -30.17 15.25
CA PHE A 151 4.97 -30.36 14.64
C PHE A 151 3.82 -29.44 15.15
N SER A 152 4.03 -28.64 16.21
CA SER A 152 3.01 -27.65 16.65
C SER A 152 2.86 -26.47 15.69
N ASP A 153 3.86 -26.25 14.86
CA ASP A 153 3.99 -25.05 14.02
C ASP A 153 3.14 -25.11 12.74
N ALA A 154 2.83 -26.32 12.25
CA ALA A 154 2.16 -26.50 10.96
C ALA A 154 0.78 -25.82 10.88
N PRO A 155 -0.13 -25.94 11.89
CA PRO A 155 -1.41 -25.23 11.85
C PRO A 155 -1.26 -23.71 11.89
N ILE A 156 -0.29 -23.20 12.69
CA ILE A 156 -0.01 -21.78 12.84
C ILE A 156 0.55 -21.21 11.53
N LEU A 157 1.51 -21.90 10.92
CA LEU A 157 2.07 -21.51 9.62
C LEU A 157 1.02 -21.54 8.52
N LEU A 158 0.14 -22.54 8.52
CA LEU A 158 -0.96 -22.61 7.56
C LEU A 158 -1.93 -21.45 7.74
N ALA A 159 -2.33 -21.13 8.98
CA ALA A 159 -3.18 -19.99 9.28
C ALA A 159 -2.50 -18.66 8.84
N ASN A 160 -1.19 -18.53 9.05
CA ASN A 160 -0.41 -17.38 8.59
C ASN A 160 -0.42 -17.25 7.06
N GLN A 161 -0.34 -18.36 6.31
CA GLN A 161 -0.42 -18.34 4.85
C GLN A 161 -1.81 -17.91 4.35
N TYR A 162 -2.89 -18.38 4.99
CA TYR A 162 -4.24 -17.95 4.65
C TYR A 162 -4.44 -16.46 4.92
N ALA A 163 -3.99 -15.98 6.08
CA ALA A 163 -4.08 -14.57 6.44
C ALA A 163 -3.29 -13.67 5.46
N LEU A 164 -2.09 -14.11 5.07
CA LEU A 164 -1.29 -13.41 4.07
C LEU A 164 -1.99 -13.33 2.72
N ALA A 165 -2.54 -14.45 2.24
CA ALA A 165 -3.24 -14.50 0.97
C ALA A 165 -4.48 -13.59 0.96
N ALA A 166 -5.30 -13.63 2.01
CA ALA A 166 -6.47 -12.76 2.16
C ALA A 166 -6.06 -11.28 2.17
N ARG A 167 -4.98 -10.95 2.88
CA ARG A 167 -4.44 -9.57 2.93
C ARG A 167 -3.95 -9.09 1.56
N ILE A 168 -3.26 -9.94 0.79
CA ILE A 168 -2.81 -9.61 -0.57
C ILE A 168 -4.01 -9.41 -1.49
N MET A 169 -5.02 -10.29 -1.45
CA MET A 169 -6.24 -10.13 -2.25
C MET A 169 -6.96 -8.83 -1.94
N TYR A 170 -7.08 -8.45 -0.68
CA TYR A 170 -7.66 -7.18 -0.26
C TYR A 170 -6.88 -5.98 -0.82
N ILE A 171 -5.54 -5.99 -0.77
CA ILE A 171 -4.69 -4.94 -1.34
C ILE A 171 -4.96 -4.75 -2.84
N TYR A 172 -5.19 -5.85 -3.58
CA TYR A 172 -5.53 -5.80 -5.01
C TYR A 172 -7.02 -5.64 -5.29
N SER A 173 -7.87 -5.43 -4.27
CA SER A 173 -9.33 -5.28 -4.41
C SER A 173 -9.99 -6.49 -5.08
N LEU A 174 -9.50 -7.69 -4.75
CA LEU A 174 -9.98 -8.99 -5.26
C LEU A 174 -10.75 -9.79 -4.20
N ASP A 175 -11.10 -9.18 -3.08
CA ASP A 175 -11.80 -9.78 -1.95
C ASP A 175 -13.20 -10.34 -2.34
N GLY A 176 -13.87 -9.72 -3.32
CA GLY A 176 -15.12 -10.27 -3.88
C GLY A 176 -15.00 -11.61 -4.63
N LEU A 177 -13.76 -12.08 -4.88
CA LEU A 177 -13.49 -13.36 -5.56
C LEU A 177 -13.15 -14.50 -4.59
N GLU A 178 -13.31 -14.31 -3.28
CA GLU A 178 -12.90 -15.25 -2.23
C GLU A 178 -13.41 -16.67 -2.41
N SER A 179 -14.66 -16.87 -2.85
CA SER A 179 -15.24 -18.20 -3.00
C SER A 179 -14.57 -19.06 -4.09
N LYS A 180 -14.17 -18.45 -5.19
CA LYS A 180 -13.48 -19.12 -6.31
C LYS A 180 -11.98 -19.28 -6.03
N PHE A 181 -11.37 -18.27 -5.39
CA PHE A 181 -9.96 -18.27 -5.06
C PHE A 181 -9.64 -19.16 -3.86
N SER A 182 -10.54 -19.32 -2.89
CA SER A 182 -10.40 -20.19 -1.73
C SER A 182 -10.14 -21.66 -2.12
N ILE A 183 -10.80 -22.16 -3.16
CA ILE A 183 -10.58 -23.54 -3.65
C ILE A 183 -9.18 -23.64 -4.29
N LEU A 184 -8.80 -22.71 -5.14
CA LEU A 184 -7.50 -22.67 -5.79
C LEU A 184 -6.37 -22.52 -4.75
N LEU A 185 -6.58 -21.66 -3.75
CA LEU A 185 -5.63 -21.41 -2.66
C LEU A 185 -5.43 -22.66 -1.80
N LYS A 186 -6.51 -23.31 -1.37
CA LYS A 186 -6.47 -24.55 -0.59
C LYS A 186 -5.68 -25.64 -1.32
N THR A 187 -5.97 -25.82 -2.62
CA THR A 187 -5.29 -26.82 -3.46
C THR A 187 -3.81 -26.46 -3.67
N THR A 188 -3.50 -25.18 -3.91
CA THR A 188 -2.13 -24.70 -4.12
C THR A 188 -1.31 -24.82 -2.84
N ILE A 189 -1.84 -24.42 -1.70
CA ILE A 189 -1.16 -24.53 -0.39
C ILE A 189 -0.93 -26.01 -0.04
N ALA A 190 -1.97 -26.85 -0.19
CA ALA A 190 -1.87 -28.28 0.14
C ALA A 190 -0.81 -29.01 -0.70
N ASN A 191 -0.63 -28.62 -1.96
CA ASN A 191 0.29 -29.30 -2.88
C ASN A 191 1.70 -28.70 -2.88
N ILE A 192 1.86 -27.39 -2.72
CA ILE A 192 3.15 -26.71 -2.83
C ILE A 192 3.89 -26.69 -1.49
N LEU A 193 3.20 -26.49 -0.38
CA LEU A 193 3.82 -26.33 0.94
C LEU A 193 4.68 -27.56 1.36
N PRO A 194 4.18 -28.80 1.25
CA PRO A 194 4.98 -29.98 1.58
C PRO A 194 6.20 -30.17 0.66
N THR A 195 6.06 -29.76 -0.61
CA THR A 195 7.13 -29.89 -1.61
C THR A 195 8.22 -28.87 -1.38
N LEU A 196 7.86 -27.59 -1.17
CA LEU A 196 8.80 -26.52 -0.85
C LEU A 196 9.53 -26.78 0.47
N GLY A 197 8.84 -27.27 1.49
CA GLY A 197 9.44 -27.61 2.77
C GLY A 197 10.54 -28.66 2.64
N LYS A 198 10.31 -29.73 1.87
CA LYS A 198 11.29 -30.77 1.63
C LYS A 198 12.51 -30.27 0.86
N TYR A 199 12.33 -29.50 -0.20
CA TYR A 199 13.44 -28.96 -1.00
C TYR A 199 14.26 -27.95 -0.24
N SER A 200 13.62 -27.06 0.52
CA SER A 200 14.31 -26.00 1.28
C SER A 200 15.14 -26.59 2.43
N VAL A 201 14.64 -27.56 3.15
CA VAL A 201 15.39 -28.27 4.21
C VAL A 201 16.58 -29.04 3.63
N ALA A 202 16.38 -29.77 2.53
CA ALA A 202 17.46 -30.53 1.89
C ALA A 202 18.59 -29.62 1.35
N GLN A 203 18.28 -28.44 0.88
CA GLN A 203 19.27 -27.45 0.43
C GLN A 203 20.01 -26.80 1.61
N LEU A 204 19.28 -26.40 2.67
CA LEU A 204 19.88 -25.74 3.83
C LEU A 204 20.75 -26.69 4.66
N VAL A 205 20.38 -27.94 4.80
CA VAL A 205 21.19 -28.99 5.48
C VAL A 205 22.55 -29.17 4.78
N LYS A 206 22.64 -29.00 3.46
CA LYS A 206 23.92 -29.06 2.74
C LYS A 206 24.88 -27.92 3.07
N PHE A 207 24.35 -26.75 3.46
CA PHE A 207 25.17 -25.58 3.82
C PHE A 207 25.63 -25.58 5.29
N PHE A 208 25.00 -26.38 6.18
CA PHE A 208 25.27 -26.36 7.61
C PHE A 208 25.46 -27.79 8.19
N PRO A 209 26.51 -28.50 7.86
CA PRO A 209 26.64 -29.91 8.25
C PRO A 209 26.99 -30.16 9.73
N ILE A 210 27.22 -29.13 10.58
CA ILE A 210 27.91 -29.33 11.88
C ILE A 210 27.19 -28.70 13.09
N LEU A 211 26.03 -28.09 12.99
CA LEU A 211 25.41 -27.39 14.12
C LEU A 211 24.25 -28.17 14.72
N GLY A 212 24.42 -28.66 15.93
CA GLY A 212 23.44 -29.38 16.72
C GLY A 212 22.20 -28.60 17.11
N THR A 213 21.37 -29.12 17.97
CA THR A 213 19.95 -28.73 18.32
C THR A 213 19.57 -27.25 18.36
N ILE A 214 20.49 -26.35 18.66
CA ILE A 214 20.26 -24.89 18.60
C ILE A 214 20.13 -24.42 17.14
N ALA A 215 20.87 -25.05 16.22
CA ALA A 215 20.76 -24.77 14.79
C ALA A 215 19.42 -25.26 14.19
N GLY A 216 18.78 -26.28 14.76
CA GLY A 216 17.48 -26.78 14.29
C GLY A 216 16.40 -25.72 14.28
N GLY A 217 16.28 -24.92 15.35
CA GLY A 217 15.32 -23.81 15.42
C GLY A 217 15.61 -22.72 14.39
N MET A 218 16.89 -22.32 14.20
CA MET A 218 17.27 -21.34 13.19
C MET A 218 17.03 -21.82 11.75
N ILE A 219 17.26 -23.11 11.48
CA ILE A 219 16.98 -23.73 10.18
C ILE A 219 15.48 -23.74 9.93
N ASN A 220 14.65 -24.09 10.92
CA ASN A 220 13.21 -24.09 10.81
C ASN A 220 12.65 -22.67 10.59
N ALA A 221 13.19 -21.67 11.29
CA ALA A 221 12.83 -20.27 11.10
C ALA A 221 13.15 -19.78 9.67
N ALA A 222 14.33 -20.10 9.14
CA ALA A 222 14.73 -19.73 7.79
C ALA A 222 13.86 -20.43 6.72
N VAL A 223 13.51 -21.71 6.95
CA VAL A 223 12.62 -22.46 6.07
C VAL A 223 11.21 -21.89 6.09
N ALA A 224 10.63 -21.66 7.28
CA ALA A 224 9.29 -21.11 7.43
C ALA A 224 9.17 -19.71 6.79
N SER A 225 10.17 -18.86 7.02
CA SER A 225 10.26 -17.54 6.39
C SER A 225 10.37 -17.64 4.86
N GLY A 226 11.28 -18.49 4.36
CA GLY A 226 11.51 -18.69 2.92
C GLY A 226 10.27 -19.20 2.18
N ILE A 227 9.54 -20.15 2.78
CA ILE A 227 8.26 -20.64 2.24
C ILE A 227 7.24 -19.52 2.18
N THR A 228 7.13 -18.71 3.25
CA THR A 228 6.17 -17.60 3.32
C THR A 228 6.50 -16.52 2.28
N LEU A 229 7.78 -16.17 2.10
CA LEU A 229 8.20 -15.23 1.05
C LEU A 229 7.83 -15.75 -0.35
N THR A 230 8.21 -16.98 -0.67
CA THR A 230 7.96 -17.58 -2.00
C THR A 230 6.46 -17.64 -2.30
N PHE A 231 5.67 -18.12 -1.34
CA PHE A 231 4.22 -18.17 -1.44
C PHE A 231 3.60 -16.78 -1.63
N GLY A 232 3.99 -15.83 -0.79
CA GLY A 232 3.45 -14.46 -0.83
C GLY A 232 3.75 -13.76 -2.15
N TYR A 233 4.98 -13.87 -2.67
CA TYR A 233 5.32 -13.28 -3.96
C TYR A 233 4.59 -13.95 -5.13
N ALA A 234 4.39 -15.27 -5.09
CA ALA A 234 3.61 -15.98 -6.11
C ALA A 234 2.14 -15.50 -6.14
N ILE A 235 1.50 -15.41 -4.96
CA ILE A 235 0.13 -14.88 -4.83
C ILE A 235 0.07 -13.43 -5.28
N SER A 236 1.00 -12.57 -4.84
CA SER A 236 1.03 -11.16 -5.23
C SER A 236 1.15 -10.97 -6.74
N LYS A 237 2.01 -11.76 -7.40
CA LYS A 237 2.14 -11.73 -8.86
C LYS A 237 0.83 -12.14 -9.56
N THR A 238 0.18 -13.20 -9.10
CA THR A 238 -1.11 -13.65 -9.67
C THR A 238 -2.19 -12.60 -9.47
N CYS A 239 -2.29 -12.01 -8.27
CA CYS A 239 -3.25 -10.94 -7.99
C CYS A 239 -2.99 -9.70 -8.84
N ALA A 240 -1.72 -9.31 -9.04
CA ALA A 240 -1.35 -8.19 -9.90
C ALA A 240 -1.83 -8.42 -11.34
N THR A 241 -1.55 -9.59 -11.91
CA THR A 241 -2.01 -9.94 -13.28
C THR A 241 -3.53 -9.95 -13.41
N LEU A 242 -4.23 -10.53 -12.43
CA LEU A 242 -5.71 -10.51 -12.43
C LEU A 242 -6.26 -9.09 -12.34
N TYR A 243 -5.64 -8.25 -11.53
CA TYR A 243 -6.01 -6.84 -11.39
C TYR A 243 -5.81 -6.06 -12.69
N GLU A 244 -4.68 -6.27 -13.39
CA GLU A 244 -4.41 -5.68 -14.70
C GLU A 244 -5.49 -6.07 -15.73
N ILE A 245 -5.82 -7.35 -15.83
CA ILE A 245 -6.88 -7.84 -16.74
C ILE A 245 -8.25 -7.22 -16.41
N MET A 246 -8.58 -7.10 -15.12
CA MET A 246 -9.86 -6.49 -14.71
C MET A 246 -9.88 -4.98 -15.01
N LEU A 247 -8.75 -4.30 -14.86
CA LEU A 247 -8.63 -2.88 -15.18
C LEU A 247 -8.79 -2.63 -16.68
N GLU A 248 -8.12 -3.41 -17.52
CA GLU A 248 -8.24 -3.32 -18.98
C GLU A 248 -9.70 -3.48 -19.43
N ARG A 249 -10.40 -4.50 -18.93
CA ARG A 249 -11.82 -4.72 -19.27
C ARG A 249 -12.73 -3.58 -18.80
N SER A 250 -12.44 -2.97 -17.66
CA SER A 250 -13.24 -1.85 -17.14
C SER A 250 -13.02 -0.53 -17.89
N LEU A 251 -12.04 -0.45 -18.77
CA LEU A 251 -11.77 0.70 -19.64
C LEU A 251 -12.34 0.51 -21.05
N GLU A 252 -12.75 -0.72 -21.39
CA GLU A 252 -13.38 -1.05 -22.68
C GLU A 252 -14.92 -0.92 -22.64
N ASP A 253 -15.53 -0.93 -21.45
CA ASP A 253 -16.97 -0.70 -21.21
C ASP A 253 -17.25 0.81 -20.93
#